data_fc61bc76ff90c926b5cea3144989d811
#
_entry.id   fc61bc76ff90c926b5cea3144989d811
#
_cell.length_a   1.000
_cell.length_b   1.000
_cell.length_c   1.000
_cell.angle_alpha   90.00
_cell.angle_beta   90.00
_cell.angle_gamma   90.00
#
_symmetry.space_group_name_H-M   'P 1'
#
loop_
_entity.id
_entity.type
_entity.pdbx_description
1 polymer ?
#
loop_
_entity_poly.entity_id
_entity_poly.type
_entity_poly.pdbx_seq_one_letter_code
_entity_poly.pdbx_strand_id
1 'polypeptide(L)'
;MFVGIGALYGSICMDPTGKLLHMDTVLPYFNVLPFSDILFQNYIFSGISLLIVNGLSNLLAAYLIIKDKKIGFILGTIFGITLMLWITIQFIILPTNFLSISYFIIGFLQFIIGLITVIFYTQSKFVFDINDYKNINKNKDSVVVYFSRMGYTKKVAYEKANEIGANIIELKTKEKTDGTLGFWWCGRFGMHQWKMDIDNINIDLKKYKKVYIVSPIWIFNICAPIRDFCYKYKNDINSHEYIFTHFMKSSFVRVTDQTDKILGKKRDGLTSICVRFGKVKKVFKILQ
;
A
#
# COMPACT_ATOMS: atom_id res chain seq x y z
N MET A 1 -10.43 -11.36 -15.57
CA MET A 1 -11.36 -12.24 -16.33
C MET A 1 -11.87 -11.58 -17.61
N PHE A 2 -12.49 -10.42 -17.56
CA PHE A 2 -13.05 -9.75 -18.74
C PHE A 2 -12.05 -9.63 -19.91
N VAL A 3 -10.85 -9.08 -19.64
CA VAL A 3 -9.76 -8.96 -20.64
C VAL A 3 -9.38 -10.31 -21.23
N GLY A 4 -9.22 -11.33 -20.37
CA GLY A 4 -8.83 -12.67 -20.82
C GLY A 4 -9.86 -13.32 -21.75
N ILE A 5 -11.15 -13.21 -21.43
CA ILE A 5 -12.24 -13.74 -22.26
C ILE A 5 -12.34 -12.95 -23.57
N GLY A 6 -12.25 -11.62 -23.51
CA GLY A 6 -12.28 -10.77 -24.70
C GLY A 6 -11.11 -11.05 -25.65
N ALA A 7 -9.90 -11.26 -25.10
CA ALA A 7 -8.73 -11.62 -25.90
C ALA A 7 -8.82 -13.03 -26.49
N LEU A 8 -9.41 -13.99 -25.76
CA LEU A 8 -9.69 -15.33 -26.27
C LEU A 8 -10.66 -15.27 -27.47
N TYR A 9 -11.76 -14.55 -27.30
CA TYR A 9 -12.72 -14.35 -28.38
C TYR A 9 -12.08 -13.65 -29.59
N GLY A 10 -11.39 -12.52 -29.36
CA GLY A 10 -10.69 -11.79 -30.41
C GLY A 10 -9.65 -12.63 -31.16
N SER A 11 -8.90 -13.48 -30.44
CA SER A 11 -7.91 -14.37 -31.08
C SER A 11 -8.54 -15.44 -31.98
N ILE A 12 -9.69 -15.98 -31.61
CA ILE A 12 -10.43 -16.94 -32.41
C ILE A 12 -11.01 -16.26 -33.68
N CYS A 13 -11.45 -15.01 -33.55
CA CYS A 13 -11.99 -14.24 -34.69
C CYS A 13 -10.88 -13.67 -35.60
N MET A 14 -9.61 -13.72 -35.23
CA MET A 14 -8.48 -13.33 -36.09
C MET A 14 -8.16 -14.43 -37.10
N ASP A 15 -9.01 -14.54 -38.11
CA ASP A 15 -8.76 -15.41 -39.27
C ASP A 15 -7.61 -14.86 -40.13
N PRO A 16 -6.93 -15.69 -40.97
CA PRO A 16 -5.77 -15.24 -41.74
C PRO A 16 -6.08 -14.06 -42.69
N THR A 17 -7.33 -13.89 -43.11
CA THR A 17 -7.75 -12.81 -44.00
C THR A 17 -8.19 -11.55 -43.29
N GLY A 18 -8.49 -11.61 -42.00
CA GLY A 18 -9.01 -10.49 -41.19
C GLY A 18 -10.48 -10.14 -41.46
N LYS A 19 -11.17 -10.90 -42.29
CA LYS A 19 -12.57 -10.59 -42.69
C LYS A 19 -13.55 -10.67 -41.54
N LEU A 20 -13.40 -11.63 -40.62
CA LEU A 20 -14.30 -11.80 -39.48
C LEU A 20 -14.33 -10.58 -38.54
N LEU A 21 -13.23 -9.85 -38.47
CA LEU A 21 -13.10 -8.63 -37.65
C LEU A 21 -13.16 -7.34 -38.49
N HIS A 22 -13.48 -7.42 -39.77
CA HIS A 22 -13.45 -6.29 -40.74
C HIS A 22 -12.08 -5.59 -40.76
N MET A 23 -10.99 -6.36 -40.66
CA MET A 23 -9.60 -5.89 -40.65
C MET A 23 -8.85 -6.19 -41.96
N ASP A 24 -9.54 -6.64 -43.01
CA ASP A 24 -8.99 -7.07 -44.30
C ASP A 24 -8.11 -5.98 -44.97
N THR A 25 -8.39 -4.70 -44.72
CA THR A 25 -7.64 -3.56 -45.27
C THR A 25 -6.54 -3.04 -44.34
N VAL A 26 -6.37 -3.63 -43.17
CA VAL A 26 -5.51 -3.07 -42.08
C VAL A 26 -4.09 -3.64 -42.11
N LEU A 27 -3.90 -4.79 -42.75
CA LEU A 27 -2.59 -5.49 -42.75
C LEU A 27 -1.42 -4.61 -43.18
N PRO A 28 -1.52 -3.71 -44.20
CA PRO A 28 -0.39 -2.85 -44.60
C PRO A 28 0.10 -1.90 -43.50
N TYR A 29 -0.72 -1.55 -42.51
CA TYR A 29 -0.32 -0.69 -41.40
C TYR A 29 0.66 -1.37 -40.44
N PHE A 30 0.73 -2.72 -40.45
CA PHE A 30 1.69 -3.49 -39.65
C PHE A 30 3.15 -3.38 -40.16
N ASN A 31 3.36 -2.83 -41.36
CA ASN A 31 4.69 -2.65 -41.94
C ASN A 31 5.62 -1.73 -41.13
N VAL A 32 5.07 -0.94 -40.18
CA VAL A 32 5.86 -0.13 -39.23
C VAL A 32 6.45 -0.96 -38.09
N LEU A 33 6.00 -2.21 -37.93
CA LEU A 33 6.51 -3.08 -36.88
C LEU A 33 7.81 -3.78 -37.30
N PRO A 34 8.71 -4.04 -36.35
CA PRO A 34 9.91 -4.84 -36.63
C PRO A 34 9.52 -6.26 -37.07
N PHE A 35 10.26 -6.78 -38.04
CA PHE A 35 10.04 -8.13 -38.62
C PHE A 35 8.65 -8.28 -39.29
N SER A 36 8.07 -7.19 -39.78
CA SER A 36 6.72 -7.21 -40.41
C SER A 36 6.66 -8.22 -41.55
N ASP A 37 7.70 -8.31 -42.41
CA ASP A 37 7.77 -9.20 -43.55
C ASP A 37 7.74 -10.67 -43.19
N ILE A 38 8.02 -11.04 -41.95
CA ILE A 38 8.07 -12.42 -41.45
C ILE A 38 6.86 -12.74 -40.59
N LEU A 39 6.52 -11.84 -39.66
CA LEU A 39 5.54 -12.09 -38.58
C LEU A 39 4.12 -11.65 -38.94
N PHE A 40 3.97 -10.61 -39.77
CA PHE A 40 2.69 -9.96 -40.04
C PHE A 40 2.25 -10.11 -41.51
N GLN A 41 2.58 -11.23 -42.17
CA GLN A 41 2.07 -11.56 -43.50
C GLN A 41 0.56 -11.86 -43.53
N ASN A 42 0.01 -12.18 -42.34
CA ASN A 42 -1.40 -12.40 -42.07
C ASN A 42 -1.71 -12.17 -40.59
N TYR A 43 -2.95 -12.36 -40.16
CA TYR A 43 -3.37 -12.10 -38.77
C TYR A 43 -3.11 -13.24 -37.78
N ILE A 44 -2.57 -14.39 -38.21
CA ILE A 44 -2.34 -15.56 -37.34
C ILE A 44 -1.40 -15.22 -36.19
N PHE A 45 -0.28 -14.58 -36.49
CA PHE A 45 0.70 -14.21 -35.44
C PHE A 45 0.09 -13.23 -34.44
N SER A 46 -0.67 -12.24 -34.90
CA SER A 46 -1.39 -11.28 -34.04
C SER A 46 -2.40 -11.99 -33.17
N GLY A 47 -3.18 -12.94 -33.72
CA GLY A 47 -4.16 -13.74 -32.98
C GLY A 47 -3.52 -14.61 -31.90
N ILE A 48 -2.42 -15.33 -32.23
CA ILE A 48 -1.67 -16.14 -31.27
C ILE A 48 -1.06 -15.25 -30.17
N SER A 49 -0.50 -14.11 -30.54
CA SER A 49 0.08 -13.16 -29.58
C SER A 49 -1.01 -12.60 -28.65
N LEU A 50 -2.17 -12.23 -29.16
CA LEU A 50 -3.30 -11.78 -28.37
C LEU A 50 -3.78 -12.86 -27.40
N LEU A 51 -3.88 -14.12 -27.87
CA LEU A 51 -4.27 -15.26 -27.06
C LEU A 51 -3.31 -15.46 -25.86
N ILE A 52 -2.01 -15.47 -26.13
CA ILE A 52 -0.99 -15.75 -25.10
C ILE A 52 -0.85 -14.56 -24.16
N VAL A 53 -0.62 -13.35 -24.71
CA VAL A 53 -0.23 -12.16 -23.92
C VAL A 53 -1.41 -11.59 -23.13
N ASN A 54 -2.59 -11.52 -23.70
CA ASN A 54 -3.77 -10.93 -23.06
C ASN A 54 -4.85 -11.95 -22.70
N GLY A 55 -4.93 -13.10 -23.39
CA GLY A 55 -5.92 -14.14 -23.16
C GLY A 55 -5.54 -15.03 -21.98
N LEU A 56 -4.70 -16.02 -22.24
CA LEU A 56 -4.32 -17.05 -21.27
C LEU A 56 -3.65 -16.46 -20.01
N SER A 57 -2.81 -15.44 -20.16
CA SER A 57 -2.16 -14.76 -19.06
C SER A 57 -3.16 -14.18 -18.05
N ASN A 58 -4.16 -13.41 -18.53
CA ASN A 58 -5.19 -12.83 -17.66
C ASN A 58 -6.12 -13.88 -17.05
N LEU A 59 -6.44 -14.96 -17.77
CA LEU A 59 -7.21 -16.08 -17.22
C LEU A 59 -6.43 -16.82 -16.12
N LEU A 60 -5.13 -17.05 -16.32
CA LEU A 60 -4.26 -17.62 -15.30
C LEU A 60 -4.21 -16.73 -14.04
N ALA A 61 -4.01 -15.42 -14.21
CA ALA A 61 -4.01 -14.50 -13.09
C ALA A 61 -5.35 -14.54 -12.34
N ALA A 62 -6.47 -14.53 -13.05
CA ALA A 62 -7.81 -14.63 -12.46
C ALA A 62 -8.00 -15.94 -11.68
N TYR A 63 -7.57 -17.07 -12.22
CA TYR A 63 -7.59 -18.36 -11.54
C TYR A 63 -6.80 -18.33 -10.22
N LEU A 64 -5.58 -17.78 -10.25
CA LEU A 64 -4.71 -17.69 -9.08
C LEU A 64 -5.28 -16.72 -8.03
N ILE A 65 -5.97 -15.64 -8.45
CA ILE A 65 -6.67 -14.72 -7.54
C ILE A 65 -7.84 -15.44 -6.85
N ILE A 66 -8.64 -16.21 -7.59
CA ILE A 66 -9.74 -17.00 -7.02
C ILE A 66 -9.22 -18.01 -6.00
N LYS A 67 -8.01 -18.53 -6.19
CA LYS A 67 -7.31 -19.43 -5.25
C LYS A 67 -6.59 -18.69 -4.11
N ASP A 68 -6.85 -17.41 -3.91
CA ASP A 68 -6.18 -16.53 -2.90
C ASP A 68 -4.64 -16.63 -2.94
N LYS A 69 -4.05 -16.77 -4.12
CA LYS A 69 -2.60 -16.82 -4.27
C LYS A 69 -2.02 -15.43 -4.52
N LYS A 70 -1.07 -15.00 -3.69
CA LYS A 70 -0.38 -13.71 -3.83
C LYS A 70 0.17 -13.47 -5.25
N ILE A 71 0.70 -14.52 -5.88
CA ILE A 71 1.25 -14.44 -7.23
C ILE A 71 0.18 -14.03 -8.26
N GLY A 72 -1.08 -14.41 -8.07
CA GLY A 72 -2.18 -14.01 -8.94
C GLY A 72 -2.41 -12.49 -8.94
N PHE A 73 -2.36 -11.86 -7.76
CA PHE A 73 -2.48 -10.40 -7.64
C PHE A 73 -1.30 -9.68 -8.31
N ILE A 74 -0.07 -10.20 -8.16
CA ILE A 74 1.13 -9.66 -8.81
C ILE A 74 1.02 -9.78 -10.33
N LEU A 75 0.68 -10.96 -10.85
CA LEU A 75 0.52 -11.20 -12.28
C LEU A 75 -0.60 -10.34 -12.85
N GLY A 76 -1.75 -10.23 -12.17
CA GLY A 76 -2.84 -9.36 -12.60
C GLY A 76 -2.42 -7.90 -12.73
N THR A 77 -1.56 -7.42 -11.81
CA THR A 77 -0.98 -6.07 -11.88
C THR A 77 -0.08 -5.91 -13.11
N ILE A 78 0.82 -6.86 -13.36
CA ILE A 78 1.73 -6.86 -14.51
C ILE A 78 0.92 -6.89 -15.81
N PHE A 79 -0.12 -7.73 -15.88
CA PHE A 79 -0.93 -7.87 -17.10
C PHE A 79 -1.80 -6.64 -17.39
N GLY A 80 -2.07 -5.77 -16.40
CA GLY A 80 -2.61 -4.44 -16.64
C GLY A 80 -1.62 -3.57 -17.45
N ILE A 81 -0.32 -3.63 -17.14
CA ILE A 81 0.73 -2.92 -17.90
C ILE A 81 0.86 -3.53 -19.30
N THR A 82 0.90 -4.86 -19.43
CA THR A 82 1.02 -5.49 -20.77
C THR A 82 -0.17 -5.16 -21.67
N LEU A 83 -1.37 -5.05 -21.13
CA LEU A 83 -2.55 -4.61 -21.87
C LEU A 83 -2.40 -3.16 -22.35
N MET A 84 -1.97 -2.24 -21.47
CA MET A 84 -1.70 -0.86 -21.90
C MET A 84 -0.65 -0.78 -23.00
N LEU A 85 0.45 -1.53 -22.86
CA LEU A 85 1.51 -1.58 -23.90
C LEU A 85 0.96 -2.15 -25.22
N TRP A 86 0.16 -3.21 -25.17
CA TRP A 86 -0.50 -3.77 -26.34
C TRP A 86 -1.36 -2.73 -27.07
N ILE A 87 -2.20 -2.03 -26.33
CA ILE A 87 -3.04 -0.98 -26.90
C ILE A 87 -2.23 0.23 -27.37
N THR A 88 -1.13 0.57 -26.70
CA THR A 88 -0.23 1.64 -27.18
C THR A 88 0.36 1.29 -28.55
N ILE A 89 0.75 0.03 -28.76
CA ILE A 89 1.19 -0.44 -30.09
C ILE A 89 0.05 -0.30 -31.11
N GLN A 90 -1.19 -0.67 -30.74
CA GLN A 90 -2.35 -0.48 -31.60
C GLN A 90 -2.58 1.00 -31.97
N PHE A 91 -2.40 1.94 -31.04
CA PHE A 91 -2.52 3.39 -31.32
C PHE A 91 -1.47 3.91 -32.32
N ILE A 92 -0.31 3.25 -32.40
CA ILE A 92 0.74 3.60 -33.36
C ILE A 92 0.39 3.06 -34.75
N ILE A 93 -0.17 1.86 -34.82
CA ILE A 93 -0.46 1.15 -36.08
C ILE A 93 -1.79 1.59 -36.68
N LEU A 94 -2.81 1.77 -35.83
CA LEU A 94 -4.22 1.93 -36.24
C LEU A 94 -4.78 3.25 -35.76
N PRO A 95 -5.76 3.85 -36.47
CA PRO A 95 -6.53 4.95 -35.95
C PRO A 95 -7.16 4.60 -34.59
N THR A 96 -7.10 5.55 -33.66
CA THR A 96 -7.71 5.36 -32.35
C THR A 96 -9.23 5.20 -32.47
N ASN A 97 -9.78 4.26 -31.74
CA ASN A 97 -11.22 3.99 -31.74
C ASN A 97 -11.70 3.78 -30.29
N PHE A 98 -13.02 3.80 -30.10
CA PHE A 98 -13.65 3.65 -28.79
C PHE A 98 -13.21 2.36 -28.07
N LEU A 99 -13.08 1.25 -28.80
CA LEU A 99 -12.73 -0.03 -28.21
C LEU A 99 -11.30 -0.03 -27.67
N SER A 100 -10.34 0.46 -28.46
CA SER A 100 -8.92 0.54 -28.03
C SER A 100 -8.74 1.50 -26.85
N ILE A 101 -9.43 2.66 -26.85
CA ILE A 101 -9.41 3.58 -25.70
C ILE A 101 -9.98 2.89 -24.45
N SER A 102 -11.09 2.18 -24.58
CA SER A 102 -11.72 1.47 -23.46
C SER A 102 -10.79 0.41 -22.87
N TYR A 103 -10.13 -0.40 -23.70
CA TYR A 103 -9.17 -1.40 -23.22
C TYR A 103 -7.92 -0.78 -22.60
N PHE A 104 -7.45 0.37 -23.08
CA PHE A 104 -6.36 1.10 -22.44
C PHE A 104 -6.75 1.53 -21.03
N ILE A 105 -7.95 2.11 -20.87
CA ILE A 105 -8.47 2.51 -19.55
C ILE A 105 -8.64 1.30 -18.63
N ILE A 106 -9.15 0.18 -19.14
CA ILE A 106 -9.27 -1.07 -18.37
C ILE A 106 -7.90 -1.57 -17.92
N GLY A 107 -6.88 -1.55 -18.79
CA GLY A 107 -5.51 -1.90 -18.43
C GLY A 107 -4.94 -1.00 -17.33
N PHE A 108 -5.18 0.30 -17.43
CA PHE A 108 -4.76 1.26 -16.40
C PHE A 108 -5.45 0.99 -15.06
N LEU A 109 -6.76 0.79 -15.05
CA LEU A 109 -7.52 0.45 -13.85
C LEU A 109 -7.06 -0.88 -13.26
N GLN A 110 -6.83 -1.90 -14.09
CA GLN A 110 -6.32 -3.19 -13.67
C GLN A 110 -4.95 -3.06 -12.98
N PHE A 111 -4.05 -2.25 -13.55
CA PHE A 111 -2.74 -1.97 -12.95
C PHE A 111 -2.87 -1.28 -11.59
N ILE A 112 -3.64 -0.18 -11.48
CA ILE A 112 -3.79 0.59 -10.25
C ILE A 112 -4.46 -0.25 -9.15
N ILE A 113 -5.58 -0.91 -9.47
CA ILE A 113 -6.30 -1.76 -8.52
C ILE A 113 -5.42 -2.94 -8.09
N GLY A 114 -4.72 -3.55 -9.04
CA GLY A 114 -3.79 -4.65 -8.76
C GLY A 114 -2.66 -4.23 -7.81
N LEU A 115 -2.02 -3.07 -8.05
CA LEU A 115 -0.97 -2.53 -7.20
C LEU A 115 -1.46 -2.30 -5.76
N ILE A 116 -2.62 -1.64 -5.61
CA ILE A 116 -3.25 -1.40 -4.32
C ILE A 116 -3.55 -2.75 -3.63
N THR A 117 -4.10 -3.70 -4.35
CA THR A 117 -4.46 -5.02 -3.81
C THR A 117 -3.22 -5.79 -3.34
N VAL A 118 -2.10 -5.78 -4.08
CA VAL A 118 -0.85 -6.44 -3.67
C VAL A 118 -0.33 -5.84 -2.35
N ILE A 119 -0.40 -4.51 -2.22
CA ILE A 119 0.00 -3.83 -0.98
C ILE A 119 -0.88 -4.28 0.19
N PHE A 120 -2.19 -4.19 0.06
CA PHE A 120 -3.12 -4.56 1.14
C PHE A 120 -3.08 -6.05 1.47
N TYR A 121 -3.01 -6.92 0.46
CA TYR A 121 -2.86 -8.36 0.67
C TYR A 121 -1.60 -8.68 1.49
N THR A 122 -0.48 -8.05 1.13
CA THR A 122 0.78 -8.26 1.87
C THR A 122 0.70 -7.73 3.30
N GLN A 123 -0.01 -6.61 3.52
CA GLN A 123 -0.24 -6.06 4.86
C GLN A 123 -1.17 -6.93 5.71
N SER A 124 -2.25 -7.45 5.12
CA SER A 124 -3.23 -8.29 5.86
C SER A 124 -2.67 -9.63 6.33
N LYS A 125 -1.63 -10.12 5.67
CA LYS A 125 -0.94 -11.38 6.06
C LYS A 125 0.23 -11.14 7.04
N PHE A 126 0.42 -9.88 7.51
CA PHE A 126 1.46 -9.60 8.49
C PHE A 126 1.00 -10.03 9.89
N VAL A 127 1.73 -10.94 10.49
CA VAL A 127 1.53 -11.45 11.85
C VAL A 127 2.87 -11.43 12.59
N PHE A 128 2.85 -11.15 13.87
CA PHE A 128 3.97 -11.36 14.79
C PHE A 128 3.42 -11.92 16.10
N ASP A 129 4.26 -12.69 16.82
CA ASP A 129 3.86 -13.29 18.09
C ASP A 129 4.14 -12.32 19.24
N ILE A 130 3.11 -11.99 20.01
CA ILE A 130 3.22 -11.13 21.20
C ILE A 130 3.95 -11.88 22.34
N ASN A 131 3.84 -13.20 22.38
CA ASN A 131 4.47 -14.02 23.43
C ASN A 131 6.00 -14.02 23.39
N ASP A 132 6.61 -13.57 22.28
CA ASP A 132 8.06 -13.38 22.18
C ASP A 132 8.57 -12.24 23.08
N TYR A 133 7.69 -11.35 23.55
CA TYR A 133 8.02 -10.14 24.31
C TYR A 133 7.79 -10.33 25.82
N LYS A 134 8.71 -11.03 26.49
CA LYS A 134 8.57 -11.46 27.91
C LYS A 134 8.97 -10.40 28.93
N ASN A 135 9.62 -9.31 28.50
CA ASN A 135 10.18 -8.30 29.40
C ASN A 135 9.29 -7.06 29.56
N ILE A 136 8.00 -7.13 29.20
CA ILE A 136 7.03 -6.03 29.32
C ILE A 136 6.54 -5.91 30.77
N ASN A 137 6.21 -4.68 31.23
CA ASN A 137 5.68 -4.35 32.57
C ASN A 137 6.65 -4.57 33.76
N LYS A 138 7.94 -4.70 33.53
CA LYS A 138 8.92 -4.82 34.59
C LYS A 138 9.45 -3.49 35.08
N ASN A 139 9.55 -2.49 34.21
CA ASN A 139 9.96 -1.13 34.51
C ASN A 139 8.72 -0.24 34.67
N LYS A 140 8.47 0.25 35.89
CA LYS A 140 7.32 1.11 36.21
C LYS A 140 7.55 2.59 35.89
N ASP A 141 8.77 2.99 35.51
CA ASP A 141 9.13 4.38 35.24
C ASP A 141 8.79 4.81 33.79
N SER A 142 8.54 3.85 32.91
CA SER A 142 8.35 4.12 31.48
C SER A 142 7.09 3.45 30.92
N VAL A 143 6.45 4.12 29.99
CA VAL A 143 5.31 3.57 29.27
C VAL A 143 5.44 3.82 27.75
N VAL A 144 5.06 2.84 26.97
CA VAL A 144 4.95 2.92 25.50
C VAL A 144 3.49 3.05 25.12
N VAL A 145 3.14 4.17 24.50
CA VAL A 145 1.78 4.45 23.99
C VAL A 145 1.82 4.39 22.47
N TYR A 146 0.96 3.60 21.86
CA TYR A 146 0.98 3.43 20.43
C TYR A 146 -0.41 3.31 19.80
N PHE A 147 -0.46 3.62 18.50
CA PHE A 147 -1.56 3.25 17.63
C PHE A 147 -1.03 2.46 16.43
N SER A 148 -1.75 1.43 16.02
CA SER A 148 -1.35 0.64 14.85
C SER A 148 -2.56 0.17 14.05
N ARG A 149 -2.57 0.49 12.74
CA ARG A 149 -3.61 0.06 11.81
C ARG A 149 -3.42 -1.38 11.31
N MET A 150 -2.19 -1.75 10.98
CA MET A 150 -1.85 -3.01 10.29
C MET A 150 -0.81 -3.87 11.03
N GLY A 151 -0.56 -3.59 12.31
CA GLY A 151 0.36 -4.37 13.12
C GLY A 151 1.84 -3.95 13.03
N TYR A 152 2.30 -3.23 12.02
CA TYR A 152 3.71 -2.84 11.90
C TYR A 152 4.19 -1.94 13.05
N THR A 153 3.41 -0.91 13.36
CA THR A 153 3.68 -0.02 14.49
C THR A 153 3.54 -0.75 15.81
N LYS A 154 2.57 -1.66 15.94
CA LYS A 154 2.38 -2.53 17.10
C LYS A 154 3.63 -3.35 17.38
N LYS A 155 4.21 -4.01 16.35
CA LYS A 155 5.46 -4.76 16.50
C LYS A 155 6.58 -3.88 17.04
N VAL A 156 6.80 -2.70 16.46
CA VAL A 156 7.83 -1.74 16.91
C VAL A 156 7.59 -1.28 18.35
N ALA A 157 6.33 -1.04 18.74
CA ALA A 157 5.98 -0.68 20.11
C ALA A 157 6.30 -1.81 21.11
N TYR A 158 5.99 -3.05 20.75
CA TYR A 158 6.33 -4.23 21.56
C TYR A 158 7.83 -4.45 21.64
N GLU A 159 8.58 -4.30 20.55
CA GLU A 159 10.03 -4.36 20.54
C GLU A 159 10.63 -3.33 21.52
N LYS A 160 10.15 -2.07 21.46
CA LYS A 160 10.62 -1.02 22.37
C LYS A 160 10.22 -1.29 23.82
N ALA A 161 8.97 -1.67 24.07
CA ALA A 161 8.53 -1.98 25.43
C ALA A 161 9.31 -3.14 26.05
N ASN A 162 9.61 -4.18 25.27
CA ASN A 162 10.42 -5.32 25.70
C ASN A 162 11.90 -4.94 25.93
N GLU A 163 12.46 -4.06 25.09
CA GLU A 163 13.83 -3.56 25.24
C GLU A 163 14.05 -2.89 26.60
N ILE A 164 13.13 -2.02 27.01
CA ILE A 164 13.26 -1.19 28.21
C ILE A 164 12.42 -1.69 29.40
N GLY A 165 11.71 -2.78 29.24
CA GLY A 165 10.80 -3.35 30.27
C GLY A 165 9.54 -2.53 30.54
N ALA A 166 9.19 -1.58 29.68
CA ALA A 166 8.10 -0.62 29.90
C ALA A 166 6.72 -1.26 29.89
N ASN A 167 5.75 -0.56 30.50
CA ASN A 167 4.33 -0.80 30.27
C ASN A 167 3.96 -0.43 28.84
N ILE A 168 2.89 -1.04 28.28
CA ILE A 168 2.46 -0.78 26.91
C ILE A 168 0.96 -0.52 26.84
N ILE A 169 0.57 0.52 26.10
CA ILE A 169 -0.82 0.96 25.94
C ILE A 169 -1.14 1.08 24.46
N GLU A 170 -2.13 0.34 24.00
CA GLU A 170 -2.70 0.47 22.66
C GLU A 170 -3.85 1.47 22.69
N LEU A 171 -3.74 2.53 21.89
CA LEU A 171 -4.86 3.45 21.69
C LEU A 171 -5.90 2.81 20.78
N LYS A 172 -7.16 2.87 21.20
CA LYS A 172 -8.31 2.41 20.43
C LYS A 172 -9.18 3.58 20.02
N THR A 173 -9.90 3.45 18.94
CA THR A 173 -10.84 4.44 18.42
C THR A 173 -12.07 3.72 17.88
N LYS A 174 -13.22 4.40 17.90
CA LYS A 174 -14.47 3.90 17.30
C LYS A 174 -14.51 4.08 15.79
N GLU A 175 -13.58 4.86 15.24
CA GLU A 175 -13.47 5.08 13.80
C GLU A 175 -13.00 3.83 13.07
N LYS A 176 -13.50 3.62 11.86
CA LYS A 176 -13.08 2.51 11.01
C LYS A 176 -11.70 2.76 10.43
N THR A 177 -10.68 2.12 10.98
CA THR A 177 -9.28 2.30 10.56
C THR A 177 -8.73 1.13 9.74
N ASP A 178 -9.42 0.01 9.68
CA ASP A 178 -9.04 -1.21 8.98
C ASP A 178 -9.53 -1.26 7.52
N GLY A 179 -8.94 -2.14 6.72
CA GLY A 179 -9.29 -2.36 5.32
C GLY A 179 -9.01 -1.17 4.40
N THR A 180 -9.54 -1.24 3.17
CA THR A 180 -9.32 -0.23 2.13
C THR A 180 -10.01 1.10 2.46
N LEU A 181 -11.27 1.05 2.92
CA LEU A 181 -12.00 2.25 3.32
C LEU A 181 -11.33 2.93 4.51
N GLY A 182 -10.90 2.16 5.51
CA GLY A 182 -10.15 2.69 6.65
C GLY A 182 -8.83 3.34 6.24
N PHE A 183 -8.14 2.83 5.20
CA PHE A 183 -6.94 3.48 4.67
C PHE A 183 -7.22 4.90 4.15
N TRP A 184 -8.25 5.05 3.31
CA TRP A 184 -8.63 6.36 2.79
C TRP A 184 -9.13 7.29 3.88
N TRP A 185 -9.89 6.77 4.83
CA TRP A 185 -10.39 7.52 5.98
C TRP A 185 -9.24 8.04 6.85
N CYS A 186 -8.31 7.19 7.24
CA CYS A 186 -7.09 7.57 7.95
C CYS A 186 -6.25 8.59 7.18
N GLY A 187 -6.13 8.43 5.86
CA GLY A 187 -5.44 9.37 4.98
C GLY A 187 -6.07 10.76 5.03
N ARG A 188 -7.40 10.85 4.99
CA ARG A 188 -8.14 12.12 5.11
C ARG A 188 -7.86 12.81 6.45
N PHE A 189 -7.92 12.08 7.57
CA PHE A 189 -7.58 12.63 8.88
C PHE A 189 -6.12 13.13 8.94
N GLY A 190 -5.20 12.37 8.36
CA GLY A 190 -3.79 12.76 8.27
C GLY A 190 -3.58 14.03 7.46
N MET A 191 -4.24 14.15 6.30
CA MET A 191 -4.12 15.29 5.39
C MET A 191 -4.64 16.60 6.03
N HIS A 192 -5.80 16.54 6.70
CA HIS A 192 -6.40 17.68 7.37
C HIS A 192 -5.89 17.91 8.79
N GLN A 193 -4.97 17.07 9.28
CA GLN A 193 -4.46 17.12 10.65
C GLN A 193 -5.57 17.09 11.73
N TRP A 194 -6.66 16.41 11.43
CA TRP A 194 -7.76 16.24 12.36
C TRP A 194 -7.39 15.28 13.50
N LYS A 195 -8.07 15.42 14.62
CA LYS A 195 -8.03 14.46 15.71
C LYS A 195 -9.00 13.33 15.42
N MET A 196 -8.70 12.14 15.92
CA MET A 196 -9.58 10.99 15.88
C MET A 196 -9.80 10.54 17.32
N ASP A 197 -11.03 10.64 17.79
CA ASP A 197 -11.36 10.36 19.20
C ASP A 197 -10.90 8.96 19.60
N ILE A 198 -10.16 8.92 20.70
CA ILE A 198 -9.68 7.70 21.33
C ILE A 198 -10.48 7.38 22.57
N ASP A 199 -10.57 6.08 22.89
CA ASP A 199 -11.09 5.63 24.16
C ASP A 199 -10.22 6.14 25.32
N ASN A 200 -10.82 6.36 26.49
CA ASN A 200 -10.07 6.78 27.66
C ASN A 200 -9.09 5.69 28.10
N ILE A 201 -7.87 6.10 28.41
CA ILE A 201 -6.88 5.20 29.00
C ILE A 201 -7.05 5.16 30.51
N ASN A 202 -7.15 3.94 31.07
CA ASN A 202 -7.34 3.74 32.52
C ASN A 202 -5.99 3.71 33.28
N ILE A 203 -5.05 4.59 32.91
CA ILE A 203 -3.71 4.62 33.49
C ILE A 203 -3.34 6.08 33.75
N ASP A 204 -2.85 6.35 34.96
CA ASP A 204 -2.33 7.66 35.34
C ASP A 204 -0.92 7.86 34.77
N LEU A 205 -0.83 8.68 33.70
CA LEU A 205 0.44 8.94 33.02
C LEU A 205 1.44 9.75 33.86
N LYS A 206 0.98 10.52 34.85
CA LYS A 206 1.86 11.30 35.75
C LYS A 206 2.82 10.45 36.54
N LYS A 207 2.48 9.17 36.75
CA LYS A 207 3.33 8.20 37.47
C LYS A 207 4.58 7.78 36.69
N TYR A 208 4.57 7.99 35.35
CA TYR A 208 5.70 7.62 34.51
C TYR A 208 6.66 8.78 34.34
N LYS A 209 7.94 8.50 34.47
CA LYS A 209 9.01 9.47 34.22
C LYS A 209 9.10 9.77 32.72
N LYS A 210 8.87 8.75 31.87
CA LYS A 210 9.01 8.87 30.42
C LYS A 210 7.91 8.13 29.64
N VAL A 211 7.36 8.82 28.65
CA VAL A 211 6.36 8.29 27.72
C VAL A 211 6.98 8.14 26.33
N TYR A 212 7.00 6.92 25.80
CA TYR A 212 7.40 6.66 24.42
C TYR A 212 6.16 6.67 23.54
N ILE A 213 6.07 7.64 22.62
CA ILE A 213 4.94 7.84 21.73
C ILE A 213 5.24 7.20 20.39
N VAL A 214 4.63 6.04 20.10
CA VAL A 214 4.87 5.26 18.89
C VAL A 214 3.73 5.46 17.90
N SER A 215 4.02 6.13 16.78
CA SER A 215 3.03 6.57 15.79
C SER A 215 3.38 6.12 14.39
N PRO A 216 2.43 5.58 13.62
CA PRO A 216 2.57 5.57 12.17
C PRO A 216 2.45 7.00 11.64
N ILE A 217 3.16 7.29 10.55
CA ILE A 217 3.02 8.56 9.82
C ILE A 217 1.92 8.43 8.77
N TRP A 218 0.91 9.31 8.85
CA TRP A 218 -0.19 9.43 7.90
C TRP A 218 -0.10 10.74 7.14
N ILE A 219 0.09 10.67 5.81
CA ILE A 219 0.20 11.86 4.94
C ILE A 219 1.12 12.94 5.56
N PHE A 220 2.36 12.53 5.86
CA PHE A 220 3.41 13.38 6.44
C PHE A 220 3.12 13.98 7.83
N ASN A 221 2.13 13.44 8.56
CA ASN A 221 1.76 13.87 9.90
C ASN A 221 1.71 12.69 10.87
N ILE A 222 1.72 12.95 12.18
CA ILE A 222 1.39 11.91 13.17
C ILE A 222 -0.03 11.41 12.91
N CYS A 223 -0.29 10.14 13.21
CA CYS A 223 -1.63 9.60 13.04
C CYS A 223 -2.64 10.30 13.98
N ALA A 224 -3.88 10.38 13.53
CA ALA A 224 -4.93 11.12 14.20
C ALA A 224 -5.26 10.63 15.62
N PRO A 225 -5.24 9.31 15.96
CA PRO A 225 -5.39 8.84 17.33
C PRO A 225 -4.27 9.32 18.26
N ILE A 226 -3.01 9.29 17.81
CA ILE A 226 -1.88 9.81 18.60
C ILE A 226 -1.99 11.34 18.76
N ARG A 227 -2.48 12.04 17.75
CA ARG A 227 -2.73 13.48 17.84
C ARG A 227 -3.76 13.78 18.94
N ASP A 228 -4.87 13.05 18.99
CA ASP A 228 -5.88 13.21 20.05
C ASP A 228 -5.31 12.88 21.42
N PHE A 229 -4.53 11.80 21.53
CA PHE A 229 -3.79 11.45 22.77
C PHE A 229 -2.92 12.61 23.25
N CYS A 230 -2.13 13.24 22.37
CA CYS A 230 -1.29 14.37 22.74
C CYS A 230 -2.10 15.57 23.25
N TYR A 231 -3.26 15.86 22.65
CA TYR A 231 -4.12 16.93 23.12
C TYR A 231 -4.77 16.61 24.48
N LYS A 232 -5.27 15.38 24.67
CA LYS A 232 -5.97 14.96 25.89
C LYS A 232 -5.04 14.89 27.10
N TYR A 233 -3.82 14.37 26.91
CA TYR A 233 -2.90 14.02 28.01
C TYR A 233 -1.65 14.90 28.09
N LYS A 234 -1.59 16.04 27.41
CA LYS A 234 -0.43 16.94 27.40
C LYS A 234 0.06 17.37 28.78
N ASN A 235 -0.85 17.51 29.75
CA ASN A 235 -0.52 17.93 31.12
C ASN A 235 -0.08 16.76 32.01
N ASP A 236 -0.25 15.52 31.56
CA ASP A 236 0.05 14.30 32.32
C ASP A 236 1.35 13.64 31.89
N ILE A 237 1.96 14.13 30.81
CA ILE A 237 3.22 13.62 30.26
C ILE A 237 4.37 14.44 30.83
N ASN A 238 5.29 13.81 31.58
CA ASN A 238 6.44 14.49 32.16
C ASN A 238 7.55 14.70 31.11
N SER A 239 7.97 13.64 30.45
CA SER A 239 9.00 13.62 29.41
C SER A 239 8.57 12.64 28.31
N HIS A 240 8.99 12.88 27.07
CA HIS A 240 8.56 12.03 25.96
C HIS A 240 9.63 11.84 24.89
N GLU A 241 9.54 10.70 24.20
CA GLU A 241 10.35 10.38 23.03
C GLU A 241 9.42 9.83 21.93
N TYR A 242 9.67 10.21 20.67
CA TYR A 242 8.90 9.71 19.55
C TYR A 242 9.57 8.51 18.89
N ILE A 243 8.73 7.55 18.49
CA ILE A 243 9.12 6.46 17.60
C ILE A 243 8.14 6.46 16.44
N PHE A 244 8.59 6.88 15.26
CA PHE A 244 7.74 6.93 14.06
C PHE A 244 7.97 5.72 13.17
N THR A 245 6.89 5.17 12.65
CA THR A 245 6.94 4.15 11.60
C THR A 245 6.33 4.71 10.32
N HIS A 246 7.01 4.48 9.20
CA HIS A 246 6.61 5.02 7.90
C HIS A 246 7.13 4.15 6.75
N PHE A 247 6.65 4.41 5.54
CA PHE A 247 7.02 3.66 4.34
C PHE A 247 8.16 4.31 3.56
N MET A 248 8.36 5.63 3.71
CA MET A 248 9.35 6.43 3.00
C MET A 248 10.69 6.46 3.77
N LYS A 249 11.80 6.63 3.05
CA LYS A 249 13.13 6.79 3.66
C LYS A 249 13.36 8.25 4.08
N SER A 250 12.63 8.74 5.10
CA SER A 250 12.74 10.10 5.64
C SER A 250 12.79 10.07 7.15
N SER A 251 13.38 11.08 7.79
CA SER A 251 13.48 11.19 9.26
C SER A 251 12.22 11.75 9.92
N PHE A 252 11.36 12.43 9.17
CA PHE A 252 10.12 13.06 9.68
C PHE A 252 10.29 14.02 10.86
N VAL A 253 11.43 14.68 11.00
CA VAL A 253 11.73 15.62 12.10
C VAL A 253 10.68 16.74 12.21
N ARG A 254 10.21 17.28 11.07
CA ARG A 254 9.19 18.34 11.08
C ARG A 254 7.89 17.94 11.78
N VAL A 255 7.57 16.64 11.78
CA VAL A 255 6.38 16.12 12.46
C VAL A 255 6.53 16.20 13.97
N THR A 256 7.74 16.02 14.50
CA THR A 256 8.00 16.15 15.93
C THR A 256 7.84 17.59 16.41
N ASP A 257 8.28 18.58 15.62
CA ASP A 257 8.17 19.98 15.99
C ASP A 257 6.69 20.43 16.09
N GLN A 258 5.83 19.90 15.22
CA GLN A 258 4.39 20.11 15.31
C GLN A 258 3.80 19.47 16.55
N THR A 259 4.23 18.26 16.89
CA THR A 259 3.71 17.50 18.04
C THR A 259 4.22 18.07 19.36
N ASP A 260 5.46 18.55 19.43
CA ASP A 260 6.02 19.25 20.58
C ASP A 260 5.20 20.52 20.90
N LYS A 261 4.74 21.26 19.88
CA LYS A 261 3.84 22.40 20.07
C LYS A 261 2.49 21.99 20.69
N ILE A 262 1.95 20.84 20.35
CA ILE A 262 0.71 20.31 20.94
C ILE A 262 0.94 19.96 22.42
N LEU A 263 2.05 19.31 22.74
CA LEU A 263 2.41 18.89 24.09
C LEU A 263 2.90 20.08 24.95
N GLY A 264 3.34 21.19 24.33
CA GLY A 264 3.95 22.33 25.02
C GLY A 264 5.32 22.03 25.62
N LYS A 265 5.97 20.94 25.18
CA LYS A 265 7.27 20.45 25.67
C LYS A 265 8.10 19.92 24.51
N LYS A 266 9.42 20.09 24.59
CA LYS A 266 10.35 19.47 23.65
C LYS A 266 10.51 17.99 23.97
N ARG A 267 10.67 17.18 22.92
CA ARG A 267 11.01 15.76 23.00
C ARG A 267 12.44 15.54 23.52
N ASP A 268 12.69 14.40 24.15
CA ASP A 268 14.06 13.97 24.49
C ASP A 268 14.77 13.31 23.31
N GLY A 269 14.01 12.78 22.34
CA GLY A 269 14.57 12.13 21.17
C GLY A 269 13.53 11.70 20.13
N LEU A 270 14.04 11.30 18.99
CA LEU A 270 13.27 10.75 17.88
C LEU A 270 13.96 9.52 17.32
N THR A 271 13.21 8.43 17.22
CA THR A 271 13.56 7.27 16.39
C THR A 271 12.56 7.16 15.25
N SER A 272 13.02 7.31 14.02
CA SER A 272 12.18 7.26 12.82
C SER A 272 12.54 6.03 12.00
N ILE A 273 11.58 5.11 11.80
CA ILE A 273 11.80 3.76 11.29
C ILE A 273 11.05 3.56 9.98
N CYS A 274 11.78 3.39 8.88
CA CYS A 274 11.22 2.97 7.62
C CYS A 274 10.89 1.48 7.66
N VAL A 275 9.61 1.14 7.73
CA VAL A 275 9.11 -0.25 7.72
C VAL A 275 8.36 -0.51 6.43
N ARG A 276 8.81 -1.50 5.63
CA ARG A 276 8.11 -1.94 4.43
C ARG A 276 7.77 -3.42 4.55
N PHE A 277 6.49 -3.72 4.48
CA PHE A 277 5.98 -5.09 4.56
C PHE A 277 6.51 -5.88 5.77
N GLY A 278 6.52 -5.24 6.95
CA GLY A 278 7.00 -5.82 8.20
C GLY A 278 8.52 -5.90 8.37
N LYS A 279 9.30 -5.47 7.37
CA LYS A 279 10.77 -5.44 7.44
C LYS A 279 11.28 -4.02 7.62
N VAL A 280 12.13 -3.81 8.62
CA VAL A 280 12.86 -2.55 8.83
C VAL A 280 13.84 -2.37 7.66
N LYS A 281 13.77 -1.20 7.02
CA LYS A 281 14.63 -0.82 5.88
C LYS A 281 15.65 0.23 6.24
N LYS A 282 15.31 1.15 7.13
CA LYS A 282 16.20 2.22 7.60
C LYS A 282 15.71 2.75 8.94
N VAL A 283 16.66 3.10 9.82
CA VAL A 283 16.40 3.72 11.11
C VAL A 283 17.18 5.03 11.17
N PHE A 284 16.50 6.09 11.58
CA PHE A 284 17.10 7.39 11.87
C PHE A 284 16.94 7.64 13.38
N LYS A 285 18.03 7.87 14.09
CA LYS A 285 18.01 8.24 15.51
C LYS A 285 18.53 9.66 15.67
N ILE A 286 17.78 10.49 16.35
CA ILE A 286 18.11 11.87 16.65
C ILE A 286 17.91 12.05 18.15
N LEU A 287 19.00 12.18 18.88
CA LEU A 287 19.03 12.54 20.29
C LEU A 287 19.20 14.05 20.37
N GLN A 288 18.56 14.70 21.32
CA GLN A 288 18.79 16.13 21.63
C GLN A 288 19.84 16.26 22.71
#